data_c1d19034188f419a2d6621036b52cf4d
#
_entry.id   c1d19034188f419a2d6621036b52cf4d
#
_cell.length_a   1.000
_cell.length_b   1.000
_cell.length_c   1.000
_cell.angle_alpha   90.00
_cell.angle_beta   90.00
_cell.angle_gamma   90.00
#
_symmetry.space_group_name_H-M   'P 1'
#
loop_
_entity.id
_entity.type
_entity.pdbx_description
1 polymer ?
#
loop_
_entity_poly.entity_id
_entity_poly.type
_entity_poly.pdbx_seq_one_letter_code
_entity_poly.pdbx_strand_id
1 'polypeptide(L)'
;AIPHIDTFQDNGYTREEMKMVWETQKIFEDDSLLVNPTAVRIPVVYGHSEAVHIETKEKITAIDARNLLEKAEGVIVMDERKDGGYATPFVEAANTDATYVSRIREDISHDKGLNLWVVSDNIRKGAALNSIQIAEILIRDYIA
;
A
#
# COMPACT_ATOMS: atom_id res chain seq x y z
N ALA A 1 19.46 -5.31 -3.06
CA ALA A 1 18.12 -5.30 -3.66
C ALA A 1 18.18 -5.91 -5.06
N ILE A 2 17.13 -6.63 -5.44
CA ILE A 2 17.02 -7.26 -6.77
C ILE A 2 15.75 -6.72 -7.42
N PRO A 3 15.83 -5.90 -8.48
CA PRO A 3 14.67 -5.29 -9.15
C PRO A 3 13.99 -6.30 -10.11
N HIS A 4 13.53 -7.41 -9.56
CA HIS A 4 12.94 -8.50 -10.34
C HIS A 4 12.11 -9.42 -9.44
N ILE A 5 10.83 -9.53 -9.75
CA ILE A 5 9.89 -10.49 -9.14
C ILE A 5 9.02 -11.08 -10.26
N ASP A 6 8.99 -12.42 -10.38
CA ASP A 6 8.28 -13.17 -11.42
C ASP A 6 8.88 -12.96 -12.84
N THR A 7 8.22 -13.46 -13.88
CA THR A 7 8.69 -13.50 -15.27
C THR A 7 8.53 -12.17 -15.99
N PHE A 8 9.49 -11.82 -16.85
CA PHE A 8 9.37 -10.65 -17.72
C PHE A 8 8.27 -10.84 -18.78
N GLN A 9 7.60 -9.75 -19.08
CA GLN A 9 6.63 -9.62 -20.17
C GLN A 9 7.25 -8.87 -21.35
N ASP A 10 6.61 -8.92 -22.51
CA ASP A 10 7.11 -8.28 -23.75
C ASP A 10 7.24 -6.76 -23.64
N ASN A 11 6.49 -6.13 -22.72
CA ASN A 11 6.53 -4.69 -22.47
C ASN A 11 7.67 -4.26 -21.53
N GLY A 12 8.51 -5.20 -21.09
CA GLY A 12 9.64 -4.93 -20.19
C GLY A 12 9.30 -4.95 -18.69
N TYR A 13 8.02 -5.02 -18.33
CA TYR A 13 7.59 -5.21 -16.94
C TYR A 13 7.61 -6.69 -16.58
N THR A 14 7.68 -6.99 -15.28
CA THR A 14 7.46 -8.35 -14.81
C THR A 14 5.97 -8.63 -14.65
N ARG A 15 5.61 -9.91 -14.59
CA ARG A 15 4.21 -10.30 -14.32
C ARG A 15 3.72 -9.79 -12.97
N GLU A 16 4.57 -9.74 -11.95
CA GLU A 16 4.23 -9.19 -10.64
C GLU A 16 3.92 -7.70 -10.72
N GLU A 17 4.69 -6.93 -11.48
CA GLU A 17 4.41 -5.52 -11.73
C GLU A 17 3.10 -5.32 -12.47
N MET A 18 2.83 -6.12 -13.49
CA MET A 18 1.57 -6.05 -14.23
C MET A 18 0.37 -6.48 -13.39
N LYS A 19 0.53 -7.41 -12.45
CA LYS A 19 -0.51 -7.73 -11.46
C LYS A 19 -0.90 -6.50 -10.63
N MET A 20 0.06 -5.74 -10.15
CA MET A 20 -0.24 -4.49 -9.43
C MET A 20 -1.07 -3.52 -10.26
N VAL A 21 -0.82 -3.42 -11.56
CA VAL A 21 -1.65 -2.60 -12.48
C VAL A 21 -3.06 -3.15 -12.57
N TRP A 22 -3.20 -4.40 -12.98
CA TRP A 22 -4.49 -5.02 -13.25
C TRP A 22 -5.36 -5.18 -12.00
N GLU A 23 -4.77 -5.56 -10.88
CA GLU A 23 -5.48 -5.76 -9.62
C GLU A 23 -5.92 -4.43 -9.02
N THR A 24 -5.11 -3.38 -9.11
CA THR A 24 -5.52 -2.04 -8.67
C THR A 24 -6.72 -1.56 -9.46
N GLN A 25 -6.67 -1.61 -10.78
CA GLN A 25 -7.79 -1.21 -11.65
C GLN A 25 -9.04 -2.04 -11.35
N LYS A 26 -8.89 -3.35 -11.18
CA LYS A 26 -9.99 -4.26 -10.87
C LYS A 26 -10.63 -3.98 -9.50
N ILE A 27 -9.83 -3.76 -8.46
CA ILE A 27 -10.31 -3.51 -7.10
C ILE A 27 -11.07 -2.18 -7.02
N PHE A 28 -10.57 -1.15 -7.70
CA PHE A 28 -11.23 0.14 -7.76
C PHE A 28 -12.35 0.22 -8.81
N GLU A 29 -12.53 -0.83 -9.62
CA GLU A 29 -13.49 -0.86 -10.75
C GLU A 29 -13.29 0.36 -11.69
N ASP A 30 -12.03 0.77 -11.90
CA ASP A 30 -11.66 1.94 -12.69
C ASP A 30 -10.43 1.68 -13.54
N ASP A 31 -10.64 1.37 -14.81
CA ASP A 31 -9.58 1.11 -15.80
C ASP A 31 -8.81 2.40 -16.18
N SER A 32 -9.29 3.58 -15.78
CA SER A 32 -8.61 4.85 -16.03
C SER A 32 -7.48 5.15 -15.05
N LEU A 33 -7.35 4.37 -13.98
CA LEU A 33 -6.25 4.51 -13.01
C LEU A 33 -4.91 4.19 -13.68
N LEU A 34 -4.00 5.15 -13.62
CA LEU A 34 -2.64 5.00 -14.11
C LEU A 34 -1.75 4.47 -12.99
N VAL A 35 -1.18 3.30 -13.18
CA VAL A 35 -0.33 2.64 -12.20
C VAL A 35 1.01 2.31 -12.85
N ASN A 36 2.12 2.71 -12.21
CA ASN A 36 3.46 2.47 -12.72
C ASN A 36 4.36 1.88 -11.61
N PRO A 37 4.35 0.56 -11.44
CA PRO A 37 5.07 -0.11 -10.37
C PRO A 37 6.48 -0.54 -10.78
N THR A 38 7.36 -0.66 -9.78
CA THR A 38 8.62 -1.41 -9.88
C THR A 38 8.72 -2.34 -8.68
N ALA A 39 8.78 -3.66 -8.94
CA ALA A 39 8.88 -4.67 -7.91
C ALA A 39 10.34 -5.00 -7.58
N VAL A 40 10.70 -4.93 -6.30
CA VAL A 40 12.07 -5.14 -5.83
C VAL A 40 12.11 -6.11 -4.66
N ARG A 41 12.98 -7.11 -4.73
CA ARG A 41 13.32 -7.96 -3.58
C ARG A 41 14.36 -7.27 -2.71
N ILE A 42 14.07 -7.15 -1.43
CA ILE A 42 14.98 -6.65 -0.41
C ILE A 42 15.23 -7.74 0.65
N PRO A 43 16.35 -7.73 1.38
CA PRO A 43 16.72 -8.79 2.33
C PRO A 43 15.97 -8.63 3.66
N VAL A 44 14.65 -8.73 3.63
CA VAL A 44 13.77 -8.82 4.80
C VAL A 44 13.04 -10.15 4.81
N VAL A 45 12.82 -10.70 5.99
CA VAL A 45 12.23 -12.04 6.14
C VAL A 45 10.71 -12.00 6.01
N TYR A 46 10.08 -10.94 6.50
CA TYR A 46 8.63 -10.77 6.51
C TYR A 46 8.21 -9.40 6.00
N GLY A 47 6.98 -9.34 5.50
CA GLY A 47 6.27 -8.12 5.17
C GLY A 47 6.58 -7.56 3.78
N HIS A 48 5.66 -6.73 3.34
CA HIS A 48 5.84 -5.86 2.18
C HIS A 48 6.10 -4.43 2.63
N SER A 49 6.84 -3.71 1.82
CA SER A 49 7.07 -2.27 2.00
C SER A 49 6.92 -1.59 0.65
N GLU A 50 6.19 -0.51 0.61
CA GLU A 50 5.83 0.20 -0.60
C GLU A 50 6.12 1.69 -0.45
N ALA A 51 6.97 2.24 -1.31
CA ALA A 51 7.09 3.67 -1.50
C ALA A 51 6.04 4.09 -2.52
N VAL A 52 4.94 4.64 -2.04
CA VAL A 52 3.78 4.99 -2.87
C VAL A 52 3.78 6.48 -3.16
N HIS A 53 3.68 6.82 -4.44
CA HIS A 53 3.37 8.17 -4.92
C HIS A 53 1.97 8.13 -5.52
N ILE A 54 1.12 9.07 -5.14
CA ILE A 54 -0.22 9.23 -5.70
C ILE A 54 -0.43 10.65 -6.20
N GLU A 55 -1.11 10.77 -7.33
CA GLU A 55 -1.63 12.02 -7.85
C GLU A 55 -3.15 12.01 -7.78
N THR A 56 -3.73 12.99 -7.14
CA THR A 56 -5.18 13.09 -6.93
C THR A 56 -5.82 14.08 -7.89
N LYS A 57 -7.11 13.88 -8.22
CA LYS A 57 -7.86 14.82 -9.07
C LYS A 57 -7.94 16.21 -8.45
N GLU A 58 -8.20 16.26 -7.14
CA GLU A 58 -8.19 17.48 -6.35
C GLU A 58 -7.05 17.41 -5.32
N LYS A 59 -6.51 18.56 -4.95
CA LYS A 59 -5.42 18.62 -3.98
C LYS A 59 -5.88 18.09 -2.61
N ILE A 60 -5.11 17.16 -2.04
CA ILE A 60 -5.23 16.71 -0.65
C ILE A 60 -3.92 17.06 0.06
N THR A 61 -4.01 17.74 1.20
CA THR A 61 -2.82 18.06 1.99
C THR A 61 -2.33 16.82 2.76
N ALA A 62 -1.06 16.82 3.17
CA ALA A 62 -0.53 15.75 4.02
C ALA A 62 -1.28 15.63 5.35
N ILE A 63 -1.81 16.73 5.89
CA ILE A 63 -2.62 16.76 7.11
C ILE A 63 -3.98 16.09 6.87
N ASP A 64 -4.65 16.42 5.77
CA ASP A 64 -5.93 15.82 5.42
C ASP A 64 -5.79 14.33 5.14
N ALA A 65 -4.75 13.94 4.42
CA ALA A 65 -4.45 12.53 4.15
C ALA A 65 -4.20 11.75 5.46
N ARG A 66 -3.45 12.33 6.41
CA ARG A 66 -3.26 11.76 7.74
C ARG A 66 -4.58 11.57 8.47
N ASN A 67 -5.40 12.61 8.54
CA ASN A 67 -6.69 12.59 9.23
C ASN A 67 -7.67 11.56 8.65
N LEU A 68 -7.60 11.32 7.34
CA LEU A 68 -8.38 10.27 6.66
C LEU A 68 -7.85 8.88 7.02
N LEU A 69 -6.55 8.68 6.96
CA LEU A 69 -5.91 7.40 7.25
C LEU A 69 -6.05 6.99 8.72
N GLU A 70 -5.99 7.93 9.66
CA GLU A 70 -6.21 7.66 11.10
C GLU A 70 -7.64 7.16 11.41
N LYS A 71 -8.60 7.44 10.52
CA LYS A 71 -10.00 6.97 10.65
C LYS A 71 -10.27 5.70 9.85
N ALA A 72 -9.34 5.27 9.02
CA ALA A 72 -9.51 4.11 8.17
C ALA A 72 -9.39 2.82 8.98
N GLU A 73 -10.34 1.91 8.80
CA GLU A 73 -10.35 0.61 9.46
C GLU A 73 -9.13 -0.23 9.03
N GLY A 74 -8.44 -0.81 10.00
CA GLY A 74 -7.26 -1.65 9.76
C GLY A 74 -5.98 -0.88 9.39
N VAL A 75 -5.99 0.44 9.46
CA VAL A 75 -4.83 1.30 9.21
C VAL A 75 -4.30 1.89 10.50
N ILE A 76 -2.98 1.89 10.66
CA ILE A 76 -2.27 2.57 11.74
C ILE A 76 -1.32 3.58 11.14
N VAL A 77 -1.49 4.85 11.50
CA VAL A 77 -0.56 5.91 11.10
C VAL A 77 0.57 5.99 12.12
N MET A 78 1.79 5.68 11.69
CA MET A 78 3.02 5.80 12.46
C MET A 78 3.97 6.74 11.73
N ASP A 79 3.85 8.04 11.96
CA ASP A 79 4.50 9.05 11.13
C ASP A 79 5.03 10.23 11.95
N GLU A 80 5.92 9.94 12.90
CA GLU A 80 6.66 10.96 13.61
C GLU A 80 7.92 11.36 12.84
N ARG A 81 8.23 12.65 12.80
CA ARG A 81 9.41 13.17 12.09
C ARG A 81 10.67 13.08 12.96
N LYS A 82 11.03 11.84 13.29
CA LYS A 82 12.23 11.50 14.07
C LYS A 82 12.78 10.16 13.63
N ASP A 83 13.97 9.82 14.06
CA ASP A 83 14.57 8.51 13.84
C ASP A 83 13.70 7.42 14.48
N GLY A 84 13.35 6.38 13.69
CA GLY A 84 12.45 5.31 14.13
C GLY A 84 10.97 5.70 14.23
N GLY A 85 10.58 6.90 13.83
CA GLY A 85 9.19 7.37 13.86
C GLY A 85 8.34 6.90 12.67
N TYR A 86 8.70 5.78 12.08
CA TYR A 86 8.05 5.17 10.90
C TYR A 86 8.01 3.65 11.04
N ALA A 87 7.07 3.01 10.38
CA ALA A 87 6.96 1.56 10.40
C ALA A 87 7.94 0.87 9.45
N THR A 88 8.42 -0.29 9.87
CA THR A 88 9.24 -1.21 9.08
C THR A 88 8.56 -2.58 8.97
N PRO A 89 8.85 -3.36 7.92
CA PRO A 89 8.17 -4.63 7.73
C PRO A 89 8.47 -5.65 8.82
N PHE A 90 9.67 -5.61 9.40
CA PHE A 90 10.12 -6.61 10.36
C PHE A 90 9.79 -6.25 11.82
N VAL A 91 9.87 -4.97 12.18
CA VAL A 91 9.69 -4.55 13.59
C VAL A 91 8.22 -4.30 13.91
N GLU A 92 7.52 -3.50 13.09
CA GLU A 92 6.16 -3.07 13.39
C GLU A 92 5.10 -3.95 12.73
N ALA A 93 5.32 -4.33 11.45
CA ALA A 93 4.25 -5.00 10.69
C ALA A 93 4.22 -6.52 10.83
N ALA A 94 5.37 -7.18 11.05
CA ALA A 94 5.43 -8.64 11.16
C ALA A 94 4.50 -9.19 12.25
N ASN A 95 3.70 -10.18 11.90
CA ASN A 95 2.72 -10.83 12.77
C ASN A 95 1.58 -9.93 13.27
N THR A 96 1.36 -8.78 12.65
CA THR A 96 0.24 -7.88 12.95
C THR A 96 -0.81 -7.90 11.84
N ASP A 97 -2.01 -7.40 12.15
CA ASP A 97 -3.17 -7.41 11.26
C ASP A 97 -3.36 -6.07 10.53
N ALA A 98 -2.61 -5.04 10.94
CA ALA A 98 -2.76 -3.70 10.42
C ALA A 98 -1.90 -3.45 9.17
N THR A 99 -2.35 -2.47 8.39
CA THR A 99 -1.52 -1.78 7.41
C THR A 99 -0.99 -0.51 8.06
N TYR A 100 0.33 -0.36 8.10
CA TYR A 100 0.98 0.83 8.67
C TYR A 100 1.27 1.83 7.57
N VAL A 101 0.93 3.09 7.82
CA VAL A 101 1.25 4.19 6.91
C VAL A 101 2.15 5.19 7.62
N SER A 102 3.22 5.55 6.96
CA SER A 102 4.27 6.43 7.46
C SER A 102 4.71 7.39 6.37
N ARG A 103 5.54 8.37 6.74
CA ARG A 103 6.21 9.27 5.79
C ARG A 103 5.22 9.97 4.86
N ILE A 104 4.05 10.37 5.41
CA ILE A 104 3.03 11.11 4.69
C ILE A 104 3.53 12.54 4.44
N ARG A 105 3.67 12.92 3.18
CA ARG A 105 4.19 14.21 2.77
C ARG A 105 3.68 14.61 1.40
N GLU A 106 3.53 15.90 1.19
CA GLU A 106 3.20 16.45 -0.13
C GLU A 106 4.38 16.26 -1.08
N ASP A 107 4.08 16.07 -2.35
CA ASP A 107 5.08 16.03 -3.41
C ASP A 107 5.63 17.45 -3.64
N ILE A 108 6.94 17.55 -3.79
CA ILE A 108 7.62 18.82 -4.08
C ILE A 108 7.68 19.13 -5.57
N SER A 109 7.32 18.18 -6.43
CA SER A 109 7.38 18.29 -7.89
C SER A 109 6.01 18.34 -8.56
N HIS A 110 4.93 17.99 -7.83
CA HIS A 110 3.57 17.99 -8.35
C HIS A 110 2.56 18.49 -7.31
N ASP A 111 1.81 19.54 -7.64
CA ASP A 111 0.93 20.25 -6.70
C ASP A 111 -0.17 19.39 -6.05
N LYS A 112 -0.59 18.31 -6.72
CA LYS A 112 -1.63 17.38 -6.26
C LYS A 112 -1.04 16.01 -5.86
N GLY A 113 0.28 15.94 -5.70
CA GLY A 113 1.00 14.72 -5.37
C GLY A 113 1.15 14.50 -3.88
N LEU A 114 1.06 13.25 -3.45
CA LEU A 114 1.39 12.79 -2.11
C LEU A 114 2.35 11.60 -2.17
N ASN A 115 3.24 11.52 -1.21
CA ASN A 115 4.11 10.37 -1.01
C ASN A 115 3.82 9.71 0.33
N LEU A 116 3.75 8.39 0.33
CA LEU A 116 3.46 7.56 1.48
C LEU A 116 4.51 6.43 1.57
N TRP A 117 4.71 5.95 2.77
CA TRP A 117 5.40 4.69 3.02
C TRP A 117 4.42 3.73 3.68
N VAL A 118 4.13 2.62 3.02
CA VAL A 118 3.12 1.65 3.45
C VAL A 118 3.80 0.32 3.76
N VAL A 119 3.44 -0.29 4.87
CA VAL A 119 4.03 -1.56 5.33
C VAL A 119 2.95 -2.45 5.90
N SER A 120 2.99 -3.73 5.57
CA SER A 120 2.07 -4.73 6.14
C SER A 120 2.70 -6.12 6.20
N ASP A 121 2.14 -7.00 7.04
CA ASP A 121 2.45 -8.43 7.00
C ASP A 121 1.85 -9.05 5.73
N ASN A 122 2.72 -9.61 4.89
CA ASN A 122 2.32 -10.14 3.58
C ASN A 122 1.53 -11.46 3.67
N ILE A 123 1.67 -12.21 4.77
CA ILE A 123 0.95 -13.48 4.97
C ILE A 123 -0.42 -13.22 5.59
N ARG A 124 -0.49 -12.30 6.56
CA ARG A 124 -1.73 -11.94 7.23
C ARG A 124 -2.54 -10.97 6.38
N LYS A 125 -2.22 -9.70 6.39
CA LYS A 125 -2.97 -8.65 5.67
C LYS A 125 -2.91 -8.82 4.15
N GLY A 126 -1.80 -9.27 3.60
CA GLY A 126 -1.67 -9.52 2.16
C GLY A 126 -2.36 -10.80 1.66
N ALA A 127 -2.77 -11.72 2.53
CA ALA A 127 -3.35 -13.00 2.10
C ALA A 127 -4.47 -13.50 3.04
N ALA A 128 -4.13 -14.31 4.05
CA ALA A 128 -5.10 -15.09 4.83
C ALA A 128 -6.09 -14.22 5.60
N LEU A 129 -5.63 -13.21 6.32
CA LEU A 129 -6.48 -12.32 7.10
C LEU A 129 -7.40 -11.50 6.20
N ASN A 130 -6.88 -10.98 5.09
CA ASN A 130 -7.67 -10.15 4.17
C ASN A 130 -8.87 -10.91 3.60
N SER A 131 -8.71 -12.20 3.30
CA SER A 131 -9.81 -13.04 2.84
C SER A 131 -10.91 -13.19 3.90
N ILE A 132 -10.53 -13.31 5.17
CA ILE A 132 -11.48 -13.38 6.30
C ILE A 132 -12.19 -12.04 6.46
N GLN A 133 -11.48 -10.92 6.44
CA GLN A 133 -12.07 -9.59 6.57
C GLN A 133 -13.05 -9.27 5.42
N ILE A 134 -12.75 -9.69 4.20
CA ILE A 134 -13.70 -9.57 3.07
C ILE A 134 -14.96 -10.38 3.35
N ALA A 135 -14.84 -11.62 3.86
CA ALA A 135 -15.99 -12.45 4.21
C ALA A 135 -16.82 -11.85 5.35
N GLU A 136 -16.18 -11.24 6.36
CA GLU A 136 -16.89 -10.55 7.45
C GLU A 136 -17.70 -9.36 6.94
N ILE A 137 -17.14 -8.55 6.03
CA ILE A 137 -17.86 -7.44 5.39
C ILE A 137 -19.03 -7.97 4.56
N LEU A 138 -18.81 -9.02 3.78
CA LEU A 138 -19.86 -9.62 2.97
C LEU A 138 -21.03 -10.11 3.83
N ILE A 139 -20.75 -10.78 4.94
CA ILE A 139 -21.77 -11.24 5.88
C ILE A 139 -22.51 -10.05 6.48
N ARG A 140 -21.77 -9.07 7.01
CA ARG A 140 -22.33 -7.92 7.71
C ARG A 140 -23.22 -7.05 6.82
N ASP A 141 -22.79 -6.77 5.60
CA ASP A 141 -23.39 -5.72 4.76
C ASP A 141 -24.30 -6.28 3.65
N TYR A 142 -24.19 -7.57 3.30
CA TYR A 142 -24.90 -8.13 2.13
C TYR A 142 -25.70 -9.42 2.40
N ILE A 143 -25.41 -10.16 3.47
CA ILE A 143 -26.05 -11.49 3.70
C ILE A 143 -26.90 -11.48 5.00
N ALA A 144 -26.54 -10.68 5.99
CA ALA A 144 -27.21 -10.63 7.30
C ALA A 144 -28.53 -9.86 7.28
#